data_8c7ede81a9db749f9250001655b8b4fa
#
_entry.id   8c7ede81a9db749f9250001655b8b4fa
#
_cell.length_a   1.000
_cell.length_b   1.000
_cell.length_c   1.000
_cell.angle_alpha   90.00
_cell.angle_beta   90.00
_cell.angle_gamma   90.00
#
_symmetry.space_group_name_H-M   'P 1'
#
loop_
_entity.id
_entity.type
_entity.pdbx_description
1 polymer ?
#
loop_
_entity_poly.entity_id
_entity_poly.type
_entity_poly.pdbx_seq_one_letter_code
_entity_poly.pdbx_strand_id
1 'polypeptide(L)'
;MKVLVTGVNGQLGHDSINELIKRGHSVISSDITDSYSGFNDGTSVVTAPYMKMDITNSEEVVDVIKSSSPDAVIHCAAWTNVDGAEDPINRDKVFRINSEGTRNIAEAVKSIDAKMVYISTDYVFSGCGEKPWSADEKDFAPLNVYGESKLEGEKAVSSILDKYFIVRTAWVFGLNGKNFIKTMLNVGKTHSELRVVDDQIGTPTYTKDLAVLLCDMIESNKYGFYNATNEGGYISWAEFAAEIFKEANYNTKVIPVTTAEYGLSKAKRPFNSRLDKSKLVENGFKPLPTWQDALKRYLIELGINK
;
A
#
# COMPACT_ATOMS: atom_id res chain seq x y z
N MET A 1 -19.19 0.49 12.86
CA MET A 1 -18.40 1.74 12.97
C MET A 1 -18.65 2.57 11.71
N LYS A 2 -18.46 3.89 11.81
CA LYS A 2 -18.34 4.77 10.64
C LYS A 2 -16.87 4.94 10.30
N VAL A 3 -16.47 4.63 9.08
CA VAL A 3 -15.05 4.63 8.66
C VAL A 3 -14.86 5.55 7.46
N LEU A 4 -13.93 6.50 7.55
CA LEU A 4 -13.48 7.31 6.43
C LEU A 4 -12.26 6.63 5.79
N VAL A 5 -12.27 6.44 4.47
CA VAL A 5 -11.12 5.94 3.72
C VAL A 5 -10.66 7.00 2.75
N THR A 6 -9.39 7.40 2.83
CA THR A 6 -8.77 8.33 1.89
C THR A 6 -8.03 7.59 0.78
N GLY A 7 -7.88 8.18 -0.40
CA GLY A 7 -7.18 7.55 -1.51
C GLY A 7 -7.95 6.39 -2.14
N VAL A 8 -9.29 6.50 -2.21
CA VAL A 8 -10.16 5.42 -2.68
C VAL A 8 -10.05 5.13 -4.17
N ASN A 9 -9.49 6.04 -4.97
CA ASN A 9 -9.17 5.79 -6.37
C ASN A 9 -7.92 4.91 -6.56
N GLY A 10 -7.16 4.69 -5.47
CA GLY A 10 -6.02 3.78 -5.42
C GLY A 10 -6.43 2.32 -5.22
N GLN A 11 -5.45 1.40 -5.32
CA GLN A 11 -5.65 -0.04 -5.20
C GLN A 11 -6.24 -0.42 -3.83
N LEU A 12 -5.59 -0.02 -2.75
CA LEU A 12 -5.97 -0.41 -1.38
C LEU A 12 -7.22 0.31 -0.89
N GLY A 13 -7.40 1.60 -1.24
CA GLY A 13 -8.59 2.36 -0.85
C GLY A 13 -9.87 1.75 -1.43
N HIS A 14 -9.83 1.33 -2.70
CA HIS A 14 -10.90 0.59 -3.37
C HIS A 14 -11.30 -0.68 -2.58
N ASP A 15 -10.35 -1.55 -2.32
CA ASP A 15 -10.61 -2.82 -1.64
C ASP A 15 -11.02 -2.62 -0.17
N SER A 16 -10.48 -1.58 0.49
CA SER A 16 -10.84 -1.25 1.88
C SER A 16 -12.31 -0.85 2.01
N ILE A 17 -12.83 -0.01 1.11
CA ILE A 17 -14.26 0.35 1.11
C ILE A 17 -15.13 -0.89 0.90
N ASN A 18 -14.78 -1.74 -0.07
CA ASN A 18 -15.56 -2.93 -0.38
C ASN A 18 -15.59 -3.91 0.80
N GLU A 19 -14.46 -4.15 1.47
CA GLU A 19 -14.40 -5.04 2.64
C GLU A 19 -15.16 -4.45 3.85
N LEU A 20 -15.05 -3.14 4.08
CA LEU A 20 -15.79 -2.46 5.14
C LEU A 20 -17.31 -2.57 4.96
N ILE A 21 -17.82 -2.35 3.74
CA ILE A 21 -19.25 -2.49 3.43
C ILE A 21 -19.70 -3.93 3.61
N LYS A 22 -18.92 -4.90 3.13
CA LYS A 22 -19.19 -6.34 3.29
C LYS A 22 -19.31 -6.73 4.76
N ARG A 23 -18.56 -6.07 5.68
CA ARG A 23 -18.65 -6.27 7.14
C ARG A 23 -19.77 -5.47 7.83
N GLY A 24 -20.53 -4.69 7.07
CA GLY A 24 -21.65 -3.89 7.60
C GLY A 24 -21.23 -2.58 8.27
N HIS A 25 -20.03 -2.06 7.99
CA HIS A 25 -19.62 -0.73 8.43
C HIS A 25 -20.27 0.36 7.58
N SER A 26 -20.53 1.52 8.19
CA SER A 26 -20.86 2.73 7.47
C SER A 26 -19.59 3.36 6.95
N VAL A 27 -19.51 3.68 5.66
CA VAL A 27 -18.28 4.17 5.04
C VAL A 27 -18.44 5.56 4.43
N ILE A 28 -17.33 6.26 4.33
CA ILE A 28 -17.17 7.48 3.55
C ILE A 28 -15.93 7.32 2.71
N SER A 29 -16.10 7.37 1.41
CA SER A 29 -15.01 7.39 0.42
C SER A 29 -14.47 8.80 0.26
N SER A 30 -13.15 8.96 0.15
CA SER A 30 -12.54 10.27 -0.08
C SER A 30 -11.30 10.19 -0.97
N ASP A 31 -11.16 11.16 -1.86
CA ASP A 31 -9.99 11.39 -2.69
C ASP A 31 -9.94 12.86 -3.12
N ILE A 32 -8.89 13.26 -3.85
CA ILE A 32 -8.71 14.62 -4.37
C ILE A 32 -9.66 14.95 -5.55
N THR A 33 -10.21 13.96 -6.21
CA THR A 33 -11.15 14.11 -7.33
C THR A 33 -12.56 14.45 -6.84
N ASP A 34 -13.41 14.97 -7.74
CA ASP A 34 -14.79 15.37 -7.38
C ASP A 34 -15.72 14.15 -7.12
N SER A 35 -15.34 12.98 -7.62
CA SER A 35 -16.07 11.72 -7.46
C SER A 35 -15.11 10.55 -7.58
N TYR A 36 -15.58 9.33 -7.22
CA TYR A 36 -14.81 8.12 -7.47
C TYR A 36 -14.47 8.00 -8.96
N SER A 37 -13.19 7.80 -9.25
CA SER A 37 -12.63 7.72 -10.62
C SER A 37 -11.76 6.46 -10.83
N GLY A 38 -11.83 5.50 -9.92
CA GLY A 38 -11.18 4.20 -10.05
C GLY A 38 -11.91 3.28 -11.03
N PHE A 39 -11.50 2.02 -11.06
CA PHE A 39 -12.12 1.03 -11.92
C PHE A 39 -13.57 0.77 -11.52
N ASN A 40 -14.49 0.87 -12.48
CA ASN A 40 -15.90 0.55 -12.27
C ASN A 40 -16.13 -0.93 -12.54
N ASP A 41 -16.01 -1.76 -11.53
CA ASP A 41 -16.25 -3.20 -11.55
C ASP A 41 -17.63 -3.59 -11.01
N GLY A 42 -18.49 -2.59 -10.74
CA GLY A 42 -19.81 -2.80 -10.15
C GLY A 42 -19.78 -3.07 -8.64
N THR A 43 -18.62 -2.94 -7.98
CA THR A 43 -18.52 -3.10 -6.53
C THR A 43 -19.06 -1.90 -5.75
N SER A 44 -19.24 -2.09 -4.45
CA SER A 44 -19.89 -1.11 -3.55
C SER A 44 -19.14 0.22 -3.45
N VAL A 45 -17.82 0.26 -3.67
CA VAL A 45 -17.04 1.50 -3.65
C VAL A 45 -17.55 2.53 -4.66
N VAL A 46 -18.05 2.10 -5.80
CA VAL A 46 -18.55 2.97 -6.88
C VAL A 46 -19.75 3.82 -6.44
N THR A 47 -20.57 3.27 -5.55
CA THR A 47 -21.80 3.90 -5.05
C THR A 47 -21.72 4.36 -3.59
N ALA A 48 -20.57 4.16 -2.94
CA ALA A 48 -20.36 4.58 -1.55
C ALA A 48 -20.46 6.11 -1.42
N PRO A 49 -20.94 6.64 -0.26
CA PRO A 49 -20.90 8.07 0.03
C PRO A 49 -19.49 8.63 -0.19
N TYR A 50 -19.37 9.72 -0.93
CA TYR A 50 -18.11 10.29 -1.33
C TYR A 50 -17.97 11.74 -0.88
N MET A 51 -16.79 12.10 -0.35
CA MET A 51 -16.43 13.46 0.00
C MET A 51 -15.07 13.78 -0.63
N LYS A 52 -15.03 14.81 -1.49
CA LYS A 52 -13.76 15.32 -2.01
C LYS A 52 -12.92 15.87 -0.85
N MET A 53 -11.60 15.60 -0.88
CA MET A 53 -10.67 16.15 0.11
C MET A 53 -9.24 16.17 -0.44
N ASP A 54 -8.64 17.36 -0.51
CA ASP A 54 -7.20 17.49 -0.67
C ASP A 54 -6.53 17.40 0.71
N ILE A 55 -5.82 16.30 0.99
CA ILE A 55 -5.17 16.09 2.28
C ILE A 55 -4.10 17.14 2.59
N THR A 56 -3.60 17.87 1.58
CA THR A 56 -2.62 18.96 1.77
C THR A 56 -3.26 20.27 2.21
N ASN A 57 -4.59 20.36 2.17
CA ASN A 57 -5.37 21.50 2.66
C ASN A 57 -5.92 21.17 4.07
N SER A 58 -5.33 21.75 5.11
CA SER A 58 -5.68 21.44 6.50
C SER A 58 -7.11 21.83 6.86
N GLU A 59 -7.65 22.90 6.28
CA GLU A 59 -9.02 23.36 6.53
C GLU A 59 -10.02 22.35 5.95
N GLU A 60 -9.81 21.91 4.70
CA GLU A 60 -10.64 20.92 4.02
C GLU A 60 -10.62 19.57 4.77
N VAL A 61 -9.44 19.15 5.27
CA VAL A 61 -9.29 17.94 6.10
C VAL A 61 -10.10 18.05 7.39
N VAL A 62 -10.00 19.18 8.09
CA VAL A 62 -10.74 19.42 9.34
C VAL A 62 -12.26 19.40 9.10
N ASP A 63 -12.71 20.05 8.02
CA ASP A 63 -14.13 20.13 7.67
C ASP A 63 -14.71 18.76 7.35
N VAL A 64 -14.01 17.97 6.51
CA VAL A 64 -14.45 16.63 6.12
C VAL A 64 -14.46 15.69 7.34
N ILE A 65 -13.41 15.67 8.14
CA ILE A 65 -13.33 14.76 9.30
C ILE A 65 -14.32 15.15 10.39
N LYS A 66 -14.49 16.42 10.71
CA LYS A 66 -15.45 16.86 11.72
C LYS A 66 -16.90 16.66 11.26
N SER A 67 -17.24 17.02 10.03
CA SER A 67 -18.62 16.86 9.53
C SER A 67 -19.00 15.40 9.37
N SER A 68 -18.07 14.55 8.97
CA SER A 68 -18.29 13.11 8.85
C SER A 68 -18.24 12.38 10.19
N SER A 69 -17.46 12.88 11.16
CA SER A 69 -17.27 12.30 12.50
C SER A 69 -17.07 10.77 12.46
N PRO A 70 -16.03 10.26 11.81
CA PRO A 70 -15.77 8.82 11.73
C PRO A 70 -15.23 8.27 13.05
N ASP A 71 -15.50 6.99 13.35
CA ASP A 71 -14.87 6.25 14.44
C ASP A 71 -13.43 5.86 14.13
N ALA A 72 -13.12 5.71 12.82
CA ALA A 72 -11.79 5.37 12.33
C ALA A 72 -11.51 5.96 10.95
N VAL A 73 -10.24 6.23 10.66
CA VAL A 73 -9.75 6.66 9.35
C VAL A 73 -8.73 5.65 8.83
N ILE A 74 -8.96 5.10 7.64
CA ILE A 74 -7.95 4.32 6.89
C ILE A 74 -7.33 5.25 5.85
N HIS A 75 -6.08 5.65 6.09
CA HIS A 75 -5.38 6.63 5.28
C HIS A 75 -4.52 5.95 4.22
N CYS A 76 -5.08 5.81 2.99
CA CYS A 76 -4.41 5.23 1.83
C CYS A 76 -3.90 6.28 0.83
N ALA A 77 -4.31 7.54 0.95
CA ALA A 77 -3.86 8.60 0.05
C ALA A 77 -2.35 8.85 0.21
N ALA A 78 -1.60 8.77 -0.88
CA ALA A 78 -0.17 8.97 -0.89
C ALA A 78 0.36 9.23 -2.30
N TRP A 79 1.49 9.92 -2.41
CA TRP A 79 2.32 9.89 -3.59
C TRP A 79 3.09 8.57 -3.62
N THR A 80 2.86 7.73 -4.65
CA THR A 80 3.46 6.38 -4.77
C THR A 80 4.36 6.20 -5.99
N ASN A 81 4.51 7.22 -6.83
CA ASN A 81 5.43 7.18 -7.96
C ASN A 81 6.88 7.40 -7.47
N VAL A 82 7.56 6.30 -7.13
CA VAL A 82 8.90 6.29 -6.52
C VAL A 82 9.94 6.97 -7.42
N ASP A 83 9.99 6.61 -8.72
CA ASP A 83 10.93 7.23 -9.66
C ASP A 83 10.61 8.70 -9.94
N GLY A 84 9.31 9.05 -9.99
CA GLY A 84 8.89 10.44 -10.14
C GLY A 84 9.18 11.31 -8.90
N ALA A 85 9.32 10.71 -7.72
CA ALA A 85 9.70 11.42 -6.50
C ALA A 85 11.15 11.93 -6.53
N GLU A 86 12.03 11.26 -7.30
CA GLU A 86 13.43 11.68 -7.46
C GLU A 86 13.62 12.89 -8.39
N ASP A 87 12.57 13.31 -9.10
CA ASP A 87 12.63 14.55 -9.86
C ASP A 87 12.60 15.74 -8.88
N PRO A 88 13.60 16.65 -8.90
CA PRO A 88 13.67 17.77 -7.96
C PRO A 88 12.41 18.65 -7.95
N ILE A 89 11.71 18.75 -9.07
CA ILE A 89 10.46 19.55 -9.17
C ILE A 89 9.31 18.94 -8.35
N ASN A 90 9.36 17.63 -8.07
CA ASN A 90 8.33 16.92 -7.34
C ASN A 90 8.61 16.79 -5.84
N ARG A 91 9.86 17.02 -5.38
CA ARG A 91 10.26 16.76 -4.00
C ARG A 91 9.32 17.41 -2.97
N ASP A 92 9.08 18.69 -3.11
CA ASP A 92 8.20 19.44 -2.18
C ASP A 92 6.77 18.91 -2.22
N LYS A 93 6.26 18.58 -3.41
CA LYS A 93 4.92 18.01 -3.56
C LYS A 93 4.82 16.62 -2.90
N VAL A 94 5.85 15.79 -3.01
CA VAL A 94 5.91 14.47 -2.37
C VAL A 94 5.84 14.60 -0.85
N PHE A 95 6.62 15.52 -0.24
CA PHE A 95 6.59 15.75 1.20
C PHE A 95 5.25 16.38 1.64
N ARG A 96 4.70 17.31 0.88
CA ARG A 96 3.38 17.89 1.18
C ARG A 96 2.31 16.82 1.23
N ILE A 97 2.31 15.85 0.33
CA ILE A 97 1.32 14.77 0.31
C ILE A 97 1.60 13.74 1.41
N ASN A 98 2.81 13.16 1.44
CA ASN A 98 3.10 12.00 2.28
C ASN A 98 3.39 12.35 3.75
N SER A 99 3.88 13.55 4.02
CA SER A 99 4.23 14.00 5.37
C SER A 99 3.20 15.01 5.91
N GLU A 100 3.06 16.18 5.27
CA GLU A 100 2.16 17.23 5.75
C GLU A 100 0.68 16.80 5.67
N GLY A 101 0.26 16.22 4.54
CA GLY A 101 -1.09 15.70 4.37
C GLY A 101 -1.42 14.61 5.39
N THR A 102 -0.46 13.71 5.68
CA THR A 102 -0.63 12.71 6.75
C THR A 102 -0.74 13.37 8.12
N ARG A 103 0.06 14.42 8.41
CA ARG A 103 -0.04 15.21 9.63
C ARG A 103 -1.42 15.85 9.79
N ASN A 104 -1.93 16.50 8.75
CA ASN A 104 -3.26 17.13 8.76
C ASN A 104 -4.35 16.12 9.12
N ILE A 105 -4.31 14.91 8.52
CA ILE A 105 -5.24 13.81 8.86
C ILE A 105 -5.08 13.41 10.33
N ALA A 106 -3.86 13.20 10.81
CA ALA A 106 -3.61 12.78 12.19
C ALA A 106 -4.11 13.80 13.23
N GLU A 107 -3.88 15.10 12.99
CA GLU A 107 -4.35 16.18 13.86
C GLU A 107 -5.89 16.26 13.90
N ALA A 108 -6.53 16.14 12.74
CA ALA A 108 -7.99 16.13 12.67
C ALA A 108 -8.58 14.88 13.35
N VAL A 109 -7.99 13.70 13.15
CA VAL A 109 -8.37 12.44 13.81
C VAL A 109 -8.24 12.55 15.33
N LYS A 110 -7.14 13.15 15.82
CA LYS A 110 -6.95 13.42 17.27
C LYS A 110 -8.07 14.28 17.83
N SER A 111 -8.49 15.30 17.08
CA SER A 111 -9.50 16.26 17.56
C SER A 111 -10.89 15.63 17.85
N ILE A 112 -11.17 14.47 17.26
CA ILE A 112 -12.41 13.70 17.42
C ILE A 112 -12.20 12.36 18.15
N ASP A 113 -11.00 12.12 18.69
CA ASP A 113 -10.60 10.89 19.42
C ASP A 113 -10.81 9.58 18.63
N ALA A 114 -10.74 9.64 17.28
CA ALA A 114 -10.91 8.49 16.41
C ALA A 114 -9.62 7.65 16.30
N LYS A 115 -9.72 6.45 15.69
CA LYS A 115 -8.59 5.60 15.34
C LYS A 115 -8.02 5.98 13.98
N MET A 116 -6.73 5.72 13.74
CA MET A 116 -6.11 5.89 12.43
C MET A 116 -5.30 4.67 12.02
N VAL A 117 -5.51 4.20 10.78
CA VAL A 117 -4.59 3.29 10.08
C VAL A 117 -3.82 4.10 9.05
N TYR A 118 -2.50 4.08 9.15
CA TYR A 118 -1.58 4.70 8.18
C TYR A 118 -0.82 3.63 7.41
N ILE A 119 -0.88 3.69 6.08
CA ILE A 119 -0.16 2.75 5.22
C ILE A 119 1.23 3.29 4.96
N SER A 120 2.23 2.57 5.43
CA SER A 120 3.65 2.86 5.21
C SER A 120 4.31 1.81 4.30
N THR A 121 5.63 1.78 4.25
CA THR A 121 6.42 1.03 3.28
C THR A 121 7.69 0.47 3.90
N ASP A 122 8.22 -0.61 3.33
CA ASP A 122 9.56 -1.13 3.56
C ASP A 122 10.68 -0.13 3.21
N TYR A 123 10.40 0.86 2.36
CA TYR A 123 11.36 1.89 1.92
C TYR A 123 11.81 2.86 3.03
N VAL A 124 11.24 2.76 4.23
CA VAL A 124 11.74 3.49 5.41
C VAL A 124 13.05 2.93 5.96
N PHE A 125 13.42 1.71 5.57
CA PHE A 125 14.64 1.03 5.98
C PHE A 125 15.79 1.21 4.98
N SER A 126 17.01 0.85 5.38
CA SER A 126 18.21 0.92 4.54
C SER A 126 18.20 -0.03 3.33
N GLY A 127 17.36 -1.06 3.38
CA GLY A 127 17.31 -2.10 2.35
C GLY A 127 18.56 -2.98 2.29
N CYS A 128 19.45 -2.92 3.28
CA CYS A 128 20.68 -3.70 3.34
C CYS A 128 20.49 -5.01 4.13
N GLY A 129 21.41 -5.96 3.92
CA GLY A 129 21.41 -7.24 4.63
C GLY A 129 20.36 -8.21 4.09
N GLU A 130 20.14 -9.32 4.83
CA GLU A 130 19.22 -10.40 4.42
C GLU A 130 18.16 -10.71 5.49
N LYS A 131 18.35 -10.20 6.71
CA LYS A 131 17.40 -10.40 7.80
C LYS A 131 16.12 -9.60 7.55
N PRO A 132 14.94 -10.21 7.76
CA PRO A 132 13.68 -9.48 7.67
C PRO A 132 13.61 -8.35 8.71
N TRP A 133 13.11 -7.19 8.30
CA TRP A 133 12.91 -6.02 9.15
C TRP A 133 11.79 -6.28 10.15
N SER A 134 12.07 -6.09 11.44
CA SER A 134 11.07 -6.16 12.49
C SER A 134 10.07 -5.00 12.38
N ALA A 135 8.84 -5.22 12.85
CA ALA A 135 7.85 -4.14 12.96
C ALA A 135 8.27 -3.05 13.97
N ASP A 136 9.07 -3.41 14.98
CA ASP A 136 9.57 -2.51 16.01
C ASP A 136 10.98 -1.95 15.69
N GLU A 137 11.50 -2.23 14.49
CA GLU A 137 12.78 -1.69 14.02
C GLU A 137 12.76 -0.17 13.95
N LYS A 138 13.83 0.47 14.46
CA LYS A 138 13.98 1.93 14.52
C LYS A 138 15.23 2.43 13.79
N ASP A 139 16.01 1.53 13.20
CA ASP A 139 17.16 1.90 12.38
C ASP A 139 16.68 2.27 10.95
N PHE A 140 16.15 3.47 10.87
CA PHE A 140 15.59 4.01 9.62
C PHE A 140 16.69 4.65 8.78
N ALA A 141 16.80 4.26 7.53
CA ALA A 141 17.74 4.83 6.57
C ALA A 141 17.17 4.78 5.14
N PRO A 142 16.11 5.53 4.84
CA PRO A 142 15.47 5.53 3.52
C PRO A 142 16.45 5.89 2.42
N LEU A 143 16.39 5.20 1.28
CA LEU A 143 17.32 5.35 0.16
C LEU A 143 16.87 6.38 -0.87
N ASN A 144 15.65 6.89 -0.78
CA ASN A 144 15.01 7.72 -1.78
C ASN A 144 13.96 8.67 -1.17
N VAL A 145 13.57 9.69 -1.94
CA VAL A 145 12.63 10.75 -1.52
C VAL A 145 11.27 10.17 -1.09
N TYR A 146 10.79 9.13 -1.77
CA TYR A 146 9.54 8.47 -1.38
C TYR A 146 9.65 7.87 0.03
N GLY A 147 10.69 7.08 0.30
CA GLY A 147 10.92 6.47 1.61
C GLY A 147 11.08 7.52 2.72
N GLU A 148 11.87 8.60 2.46
CA GLU A 148 12.01 9.72 3.40
C GLU A 148 10.65 10.33 3.74
N SER A 149 9.84 10.65 2.73
CA SER A 149 8.53 11.29 2.91
C SER A 149 7.53 10.41 3.67
N LYS A 150 7.56 9.08 3.43
CA LYS A 150 6.72 8.11 4.15
C LYS A 150 7.14 7.96 5.61
N LEU A 151 8.45 7.97 5.88
CA LEU A 151 8.99 7.96 7.25
C LEU A 151 8.55 9.20 8.05
N GLU A 152 8.57 10.38 7.44
CA GLU A 152 8.06 11.60 8.10
C GLU A 152 6.55 11.49 8.40
N GLY A 153 5.78 10.80 7.55
CA GLY A 153 4.38 10.46 7.84
C GLY A 153 4.24 9.52 9.05
N GLU A 154 5.09 8.48 9.18
CA GLU A 154 5.10 7.61 10.37
C GLU A 154 5.37 8.41 11.66
N LYS A 155 6.37 9.30 11.61
CA LYS A 155 6.73 10.18 12.74
C LYS A 155 5.56 11.10 13.12
N ALA A 156 4.88 11.69 12.13
CA ALA A 156 3.73 12.53 12.37
C ALA A 156 2.61 11.76 13.09
N VAL A 157 2.21 10.60 12.56
CA VAL A 157 1.16 9.76 13.14
C VAL A 157 1.51 9.33 14.56
N SER A 158 2.69 8.76 14.78
CA SER A 158 3.10 8.21 16.08
C SER A 158 3.38 9.28 17.14
N SER A 159 3.67 10.53 16.75
CA SER A 159 3.85 11.64 17.70
C SER A 159 2.54 12.32 18.09
N ILE A 160 1.51 12.24 17.24
CA ILE A 160 0.24 12.94 17.45
C ILE A 160 -0.81 12.03 18.09
N LEU A 161 -0.88 10.75 17.69
CA LEU A 161 -1.96 9.83 18.05
C LEU A 161 -1.49 8.75 19.02
N ASP A 162 -2.41 8.32 19.90
CA ASP A 162 -2.27 7.12 20.73
C ASP A 162 -3.00 5.91 20.12
N LYS A 163 -4.09 6.17 19.35
CA LYS A 163 -4.95 5.16 18.73
C LYS A 163 -4.59 4.97 17.24
N TYR A 164 -3.40 4.45 16.95
CA TYR A 164 -2.93 4.30 15.59
C TYR A 164 -2.43 2.90 15.26
N PHE A 165 -2.55 2.54 13.99
CA PHE A 165 -1.87 1.42 13.35
C PHE A 165 -1.02 1.95 12.21
N ILE A 166 0.29 1.80 12.28
CA ILE A 166 1.21 2.06 11.17
C ILE A 166 1.55 0.72 10.54
N VAL A 167 1.11 0.53 9.30
CA VAL A 167 1.23 -0.75 8.58
C VAL A 167 2.21 -0.58 7.43
N ARG A 168 3.42 -1.14 7.59
CA ARG A 168 4.43 -1.19 6.53
C ARG A 168 4.14 -2.37 5.62
N THR A 169 4.10 -2.11 4.34
CA THR A 169 3.86 -3.11 3.29
C THR A 169 4.85 -2.97 2.16
N ALA A 170 4.90 -3.97 1.27
CA ALA A 170 5.78 -3.99 0.10
C ALA A 170 5.06 -4.59 -1.11
N TRP A 171 5.47 -4.20 -2.33
CA TRP A 171 5.08 -4.84 -3.60
C TRP A 171 3.57 -4.98 -3.79
N VAL A 172 2.84 -3.90 -3.53
CA VAL A 172 1.37 -3.88 -3.51
C VAL A 172 0.79 -4.05 -4.91
N PHE A 173 -0.21 -4.91 -5.03
CA PHE A 173 -1.01 -5.07 -6.24
C PHE A 173 -2.50 -5.19 -5.93
N GLY A 174 -3.32 -4.69 -6.85
CA GLY A 174 -4.78 -4.67 -6.75
C GLY A 174 -5.41 -4.17 -8.06
N LEU A 175 -6.73 -4.07 -8.05
CA LEU A 175 -7.49 -3.84 -9.28
C LEU A 175 -7.27 -2.43 -9.85
N ASN A 176 -7.27 -1.40 -9.01
CA ASN A 176 -7.08 -0.02 -9.45
C ASN A 176 -5.61 0.30 -9.79
N GLY A 177 -5.40 1.29 -10.66
CA GLY A 177 -4.08 1.83 -10.98
C GLY A 177 -3.14 0.86 -11.70
N LYS A 178 -1.85 1.15 -11.61
CA LYS A 178 -0.76 0.39 -12.23
C LYS A 178 -0.05 -0.45 -11.17
N ASN A 179 0.38 -1.66 -11.53
CA ASN A 179 1.21 -2.50 -10.69
C ASN A 179 2.11 -3.42 -11.54
N PHE A 180 3.01 -4.12 -10.87
CA PHE A 180 3.99 -4.98 -11.53
C PHE A 180 3.32 -6.10 -12.34
N ILE A 181 2.28 -6.77 -11.80
CA ILE A 181 1.59 -7.87 -12.49
C ILE A 181 0.97 -7.37 -13.79
N LYS A 182 0.23 -6.26 -13.77
CA LYS A 182 -0.37 -5.67 -14.99
C LYS A 182 0.70 -5.30 -16.02
N THR A 183 1.83 -4.79 -15.54
CA THR A 183 2.97 -4.46 -16.42
C THR A 183 3.52 -5.72 -17.07
N MET A 184 3.80 -6.77 -16.31
CA MET A 184 4.30 -8.05 -16.83
C MET A 184 3.33 -8.67 -17.83
N LEU A 185 2.04 -8.74 -17.49
CA LEU A 185 1.00 -9.25 -18.40
C LEU A 185 0.92 -8.47 -19.71
N ASN A 186 1.09 -7.15 -19.67
CA ASN A 186 1.06 -6.33 -20.88
C ASN A 186 2.32 -6.53 -21.76
N VAL A 187 3.50 -6.51 -21.15
CA VAL A 187 4.77 -6.68 -21.89
C VAL A 187 4.93 -8.12 -22.39
N GLY A 188 4.52 -9.11 -21.58
CA GLY A 188 4.59 -10.53 -21.95
C GLY A 188 3.77 -10.93 -23.19
N LYS A 189 2.75 -10.12 -23.56
CA LYS A 189 1.99 -10.35 -24.80
C LYS A 189 2.81 -10.17 -26.08
N THR A 190 3.87 -9.36 -26.02
CA THR A 190 4.61 -8.91 -27.21
C THR A 190 6.09 -9.28 -27.21
N HIS A 191 6.61 -9.78 -26.08
CA HIS A 191 8.02 -10.10 -25.92
C HIS A 191 8.20 -11.58 -25.59
N SER A 192 9.09 -12.25 -26.31
CA SER A 192 9.45 -13.65 -26.05
C SER A 192 10.37 -13.82 -24.83
N GLU A 193 11.08 -12.74 -24.44
CA GLU A 193 11.94 -12.72 -23.24
C GLU A 193 11.95 -11.33 -22.61
N LEU A 194 12.16 -11.28 -21.29
CA LEU A 194 12.25 -10.05 -20.50
C LEU A 194 13.36 -10.14 -19.46
N ARG A 195 14.18 -9.06 -19.36
CA ARG A 195 15.16 -8.90 -18.28
C ARG A 195 14.46 -8.35 -17.05
N VAL A 196 14.54 -9.05 -15.92
CA VAL A 196 13.90 -8.67 -14.65
C VAL A 196 14.91 -8.78 -13.52
N VAL A 197 14.86 -7.80 -12.61
CA VAL A 197 15.76 -7.70 -11.45
C VAL A 197 15.61 -8.90 -10.52
N ASP A 198 16.73 -9.50 -10.10
CA ASP A 198 16.80 -10.72 -9.28
C ASP A 198 17.48 -10.53 -7.91
N ASP A 199 18.09 -9.37 -7.68
CA ASP A 199 18.82 -9.05 -6.46
C ASP A 199 18.04 -8.14 -5.48
N GLN A 200 16.75 -7.90 -5.73
CA GLN A 200 15.82 -7.23 -4.83
C GLN A 200 14.80 -8.26 -4.33
N ILE A 201 14.81 -8.50 -3.02
CA ILE A 201 14.05 -9.59 -2.41
C ILE A 201 12.99 -9.06 -1.45
N GLY A 202 11.74 -9.48 -1.64
CA GLY A 202 10.60 -9.06 -0.84
C GLY A 202 9.44 -10.05 -0.92
N THR A 203 8.23 -9.59 -0.60
CA THR A 203 7.00 -10.38 -0.73
C THR A 203 5.89 -9.52 -1.32
N PRO A 204 5.17 -9.99 -2.36
CA PRO A 204 4.01 -9.30 -2.90
C PRO A 204 2.88 -9.16 -1.88
N THR A 205 2.08 -8.09 -2.01
CA THR A 205 0.92 -7.83 -1.14
C THR A 205 -0.32 -7.53 -1.96
N TYR A 206 -1.33 -8.40 -1.86
CA TYR A 206 -2.62 -8.22 -2.49
C TYR A 206 -3.51 -7.30 -1.65
N THR A 207 -4.03 -6.25 -2.24
CA THR A 207 -4.82 -5.24 -1.53
C THR A 207 -6.10 -5.78 -0.91
N LYS A 208 -6.76 -6.77 -1.50
CA LYS A 208 -7.94 -7.42 -0.91
C LYS A 208 -7.58 -8.14 0.41
N ASP A 209 -6.44 -8.82 0.46
CA ASP A 209 -6.00 -9.50 1.68
C ASP A 209 -5.59 -8.47 2.75
N LEU A 210 -4.89 -7.42 2.34
CA LEU A 210 -4.51 -6.35 3.24
C LEU A 210 -5.74 -5.62 3.78
N ALA A 211 -6.76 -5.35 2.97
CA ALA A 211 -8.00 -4.70 3.39
C ALA A 211 -8.72 -5.48 4.50
N VAL A 212 -8.73 -6.82 4.43
CA VAL A 212 -9.26 -7.69 5.50
C VAL A 212 -8.53 -7.41 6.82
N LEU A 213 -7.19 -7.40 6.80
CA LEU A 213 -6.39 -7.12 7.99
C LEU A 213 -6.63 -5.70 8.52
N LEU A 214 -6.73 -4.67 7.65
CA LEU A 214 -6.99 -3.31 8.10
C LEU A 214 -8.36 -3.18 8.81
N CYS A 215 -9.36 -3.92 8.34
CA CYS A 215 -10.66 -4.01 9.01
C CYS A 215 -10.52 -4.68 10.38
N ASP A 216 -9.80 -5.81 10.50
CA ASP A 216 -9.52 -6.46 11.78
C ASP A 216 -8.80 -5.50 12.76
N MET A 217 -7.88 -4.67 12.25
CA MET A 217 -7.15 -3.70 13.06
C MET A 217 -8.07 -2.62 13.64
N ILE A 218 -8.91 -1.98 12.83
CA ILE A 218 -9.81 -0.92 13.33
C ILE A 218 -10.88 -1.46 14.30
N GLU A 219 -11.27 -2.74 14.17
CA GLU A 219 -12.18 -3.43 15.09
C GLU A 219 -11.49 -3.80 16.43
N SER A 220 -10.16 -3.67 16.52
CA SER A 220 -9.34 -3.96 17.70
C SER A 220 -8.85 -2.68 18.39
N ASN A 221 -8.14 -2.85 19.51
CA ASN A 221 -7.39 -1.79 20.21
C ASN A 221 -5.88 -2.15 20.31
N LYS A 222 -5.38 -2.95 19.39
CA LYS A 222 -3.99 -3.46 19.38
C LYS A 222 -3.10 -2.50 18.59
N TYR A 223 -3.01 -1.26 19.07
CA TYR A 223 -2.30 -0.16 18.41
C TYR A 223 -0.80 -0.40 18.26
N GLY A 224 -0.17 0.30 17.31
CA GLY A 224 1.28 0.31 17.11
C GLY A 224 1.72 0.08 15.68
N PHE A 225 2.99 -0.30 15.54
CA PHE A 225 3.63 -0.59 14.25
C PHE A 225 3.46 -2.06 13.88
N TYR A 226 3.16 -2.32 12.61
CA TYR A 226 3.01 -3.65 12.02
C TYR A 226 3.64 -3.72 10.64
N ASN A 227 4.14 -4.90 10.30
CA ASN A 227 4.51 -5.25 8.94
C ASN A 227 3.46 -6.20 8.37
N ALA A 228 2.99 -5.96 7.15
CA ALA A 228 1.96 -6.76 6.51
C ALA A 228 2.24 -6.97 5.02
N THR A 229 2.53 -8.21 4.64
CA THR A 229 2.60 -8.70 3.27
C THR A 229 1.92 -10.06 3.22
N ASN A 230 1.60 -10.59 2.04
CA ASN A 230 1.17 -11.98 1.93
C ASN A 230 2.23 -12.93 2.48
N GLU A 231 1.83 -14.15 2.89
CA GLU A 231 2.73 -15.23 3.26
C GLU A 231 3.28 -15.95 2.00
N GLY A 232 4.05 -17.01 2.18
CA GLY A 232 4.58 -17.83 1.07
C GLY A 232 6.05 -17.58 0.74
N GLY A 233 6.79 -16.93 1.66
CA GLY A 233 8.22 -16.72 1.59
C GLY A 233 8.62 -15.42 0.88
N TYR A 234 9.93 -15.25 0.74
CA TYR A 234 10.55 -14.09 0.11
C TYR A 234 11.05 -14.48 -1.27
N ILE A 235 10.81 -13.64 -2.27
CA ILE A 235 11.14 -13.87 -3.68
C ILE A 235 11.77 -12.64 -4.31
N SER A 236 12.43 -12.81 -5.45
CA SER A 236 12.89 -11.72 -6.30
C SER A 236 11.78 -11.25 -7.26
N TRP A 237 11.98 -10.09 -7.87
CA TRP A 237 11.10 -9.63 -8.96
C TRP A 237 11.15 -10.58 -10.17
N ALA A 238 12.31 -11.19 -10.45
CA ALA A 238 12.46 -12.17 -11.53
C ALA A 238 11.64 -13.44 -11.26
N GLU A 239 11.71 -13.97 -10.04
CA GLU A 239 10.89 -15.11 -9.61
C GLU A 239 9.39 -14.78 -9.66
N PHE A 240 9.00 -13.58 -9.22
CA PHE A 240 7.62 -13.15 -9.30
C PHE A 240 7.12 -13.04 -10.74
N ALA A 241 7.94 -12.45 -11.65
CA ALA A 241 7.61 -12.36 -13.08
C ALA A 241 7.45 -13.76 -13.72
N ALA A 242 8.33 -14.69 -13.38
CA ALA A 242 8.26 -16.06 -13.89
C ALA A 242 6.95 -16.76 -13.46
N GLU A 243 6.55 -16.61 -12.20
CA GLU A 243 5.30 -17.19 -11.72
C GLU A 243 4.06 -16.51 -12.34
N ILE A 244 4.09 -15.17 -12.54
CA ILE A 244 3.03 -14.46 -13.26
C ILE A 244 2.84 -15.03 -14.67
N PHE A 245 3.92 -15.22 -15.43
CA PHE A 245 3.83 -15.76 -16.79
C PHE A 245 3.35 -17.20 -16.81
N LYS A 246 3.84 -18.02 -15.89
CA LYS A 246 3.40 -19.41 -15.73
C LYS A 246 1.91 -19.50 -15.45
N GLU A 247 1.42 -18.78 -14.45
CA GLU A 247 0.00 -18.80 -14.06
C GLU A 247 -0.91 -18.17 -15.15
N ALA A 248 -0.40 -17.21 -15.92
CA ALA A 248 -1.12 -16.61 -17.04
C ALA A 248 -1.00 -17.41 -18.36
N ASN A 249 -0.30 -18.55 -18.36
CA ASN A 249 -0.01 -19.37 -19.57
C ASN A 249 0.73 -18.59 -20.68
N TYR A 250 1.68 -17.72 -20.31
CA TYR A 250 2.54 -17.01 -21.24
C TYR A 250 3.87 -17.74 -21.43
N ASN A 251 4.37 -17.79 -22.65
CA ASN A 251 5.67 -18.42 -22.98
C ASN A 251 6.87 -17.46 -22.86
N THR A 252 6.66 -16.28 -22.29
CA THR A 252 7.71 -15.26 -22.13
C THR A 252 8.76 -15.74 -21.13
N LYS A 253 10.03 -15.82 -21.59
CA LYS A 253 11.16 -16.21 -20.75
C LYS A 253 11.62 -15.04 -19.88
N VAL A 254 11.77 -15.24 -18.58
CA VAL A 254 12.40 -14.28 -17.68
C VAL A 254 13.91 -14.51 -17.70
N ILE A 255 14.67 -13.43 -17.92
CA ILE A 255 16.14 -13.40 -17.82
C ILE A 255 16.48 -12.64 -16.55
N PRO A 256 16.89 -13.31 -15.47
CA PRO A 256 17.31 -12.66 -14.24
C PRO A 256 18.53 -11.76 -14.48
N VAL A 257 18.51 -10.56 -13.92
CA VAL A 257 19.60 -9.59 -14.00
C VAL A 257 19.76 -8.87 -12.66
N THR A 258 20.95 -8.37 -12.38
CA THR A 258 21.18 -7.51 -11.21
C THR A 258 20.56 -6.13 -11.42
N THR A 259 20.32 -5.41 -10.33
CA THR A 259 19.89 -4.00 -10.35
C THR A 259 20.87 -3.14 -11.17
N ALA A 260 22.18 -3.41 -11.07
CA ALA A 260 23.21 -2.70 -11.81
C ALA A 260 23.12 -2.96 -13.33
N GLU A 261 22.89 -4.20 -13.74
CA GLU A 261 22.71 -4.57 -15.15
C GLU A 261 21.40 -4.07 -15.74
N TYR A 262 20.36 -3.91 -14.90
CA TYR A 262 19.07 -3.37 -15.32
C TYR A 262 19.17 -1.87 -15.65
N GLY A 263 19.77 -1.07 -14.77
CA GLY A 263 20.20 0.31 -15.02
C GLY A 263 19.12 1.36 -15.33
N LEU A 264 17.82 1.02 -15.27
CA LEU A 264 16.72 1.89 -15.71
C LEU A 264 15.99 2.64 -14.58
N SER A 265 16.28 2.33 -13.33
CA SER A 265 15.60 2.97 -12.19
C SER A 265 16.27 4.29 -11.81
N LYS A 266 15.48 5.37 -11.68
CA LYS A 266 15.97 6.65 -11.15
C LYS A 266 16.17 6.57 -9.63
N ALA A 267 15.18 6.04 -8.93
CA ALA A 267 15.24 5.86 -7.48
C ALA A 267 16.09 4.64 -7.11
N LYS A 268 16.90 4.78 -6.07
CA LYS A 268 17.55 3.64 -5.44
C LYS A 268 16.48 2.78 -4.76
N ARG A 269 16.47 1.49 -5.05
CA ARG A 269 15.53 0.52 -4.45
C ARG A 269 16.24 -0.37 -3.44
N PRO A 270 15.57 -0.79 -2.35
CA PRO A 270 16.14 -1.68 -1.37
C PRO A 270 16.40 -3.07 -1.99
N PHE A 271 17.58 -3.65 -1.71
CA PHE A 271 17.85 -5.06 -2.00
C PHE A 271 17.09 -5.97 -1.04
N ASN A 272 16.87 -5.51 0.19
CA ASN A 272 16.15 -6.24 1.23
C ASN A 272 14.83 -5.52 1.59
N SER A 273 13.74 -6.01 1.00
CA SER A 273 12.35 -5.63 1.31
C SER A 273 11.62 -6.70 2.13
N ARG A 274 12.36 -7.59 2.79
CA ARG A 274 11.78 -8.63 3.64
C ARG A 274 11.23 -7.99 4.91
N LEU A 275 9.96 -8.25 5.20
CA LEU A 275 9.26 -7.77 6.39
C LEU A 275 8.91 -8.94 7.31
N ASP A 276 9.32 -8.88 8.58
CA ASP A 276 8.91 -9.81 9.61
C ASP A 276 7.48 -9.49 10.05
N LYS A 277 6.59 -10.45 9.95
CA LYS A 277 5.15 -10.34 10.23
C LYS A 277 4.73 -11.01 11.55
N SER A 278 5.68 -11.54 12.33
CA SER A 278 5.42 -12.29 13.57
C SER A 278 4.51 -11.52 14.53
N LYS A 279 4.70 -10.20 14.61
CA LYS A 279 3.90 -9.31 15.47
C LYS A 279 2.41 -9.31 15.15
N LEU A 280 1.98 -9.62 13.92
CA LEU A 280 0.56 -9.81 13.61
C LEU A 280 0.01 -10.98 14.41
N VAL A 281 0.68 -12.13 14.36
CA VAL A 281 0.26 -13.37 15.06
C VAL A 281 0.33 -13.19 16.57
N GLU A 282 1.40 -12.60 17.10
CA GLU A 282 1.58 -12.29 18.52
C GLU A 282 0.45 -11.43 19.08
N ASN A 283 -0.10 -10.55 18.26
CA ASN A 283 -1.26 -9.74 18.60
C ASN A 283 -2.60 -10.37 18.21
N GLY A 284 -2.61 -11.65 17.75
CA GLY A 284 -3.80 -12.41 17.42
C GLY A 284 -4.50 -11.97 16.13
N PHE A 285 -3.81 -11.28 15.23
CA PHE A 285 -4.25 -11.10 13.84
C PHE A 285 -3.91 -12.32 13.02
N LYS A 286 -4.74 -12.62 12.03
CA LYS A 286 -4.47 -13.72 11.10
C LYS A 286 -3.42 -13.28 10.07
N PRO A 287 -2.43 -14.15 9.75
CA PRO A 287 -1.55 -13.92 8.61
C PRO A 287 -2.37 -13.79 7.31
N LEU A 288 -1.87 -13.02 6.38
CA LEU A 288 -2.46 -12.95 5.04
C LEU A 288 -2.24 -14.31 4.33
N PRO A 289 -3.09 -14.68 3.36
CA PRO A 289 -2.86 -15.86 2.50
C PRO A 289 -1.49 -15.82 1.82
N THR A 290 -1.07 -16.92 1.19
CA THR A 290 0.20 -16.93 0.44
C THR A 290 0.11 -16.04 -0.80
N TRP A 291 1.25 -15.45 -1.21
CA TRP A 291 1.28 -14.62 -2.42
C TRP A 291 0.95 -15.41 -3.70
N GLN A 292 1.21 -16.73 -3.71
CA GLN A 292 0.83 -17.61 -4.82
C GLN A 292 -0.70 -17.71 -4.95
N ASP A 293 -1.40 -17.91 -3.82
CA ASP A 293 -2.86 -17.90 -3.81
C ASP A 293 -3.41 -16.53 -4.19
N ALA A 294 -2.84 -15.47 -3.64
CA ALA A 294 -3.20 -14.09 -3.96
C ALA A 294 -3.04 -13.77 -5.46
N LEU A 295 -1.93 -14.20 -6.09
CA LEU A 295 -1.70 -14.06 -7.52
C LEU A 295 -2.79 -14.76 -8.34
N LYS A 296 -3.14 -16.01 -8.02
CA LYS A 296 -4.19 -16.75 -8.73
C LYS A 296 -5.55 -16.05 -8.64
N ARG A 297 -5.94 -15.62 -7.45
CA ARG A 297 -7.20 -14.87 -7.25
C ARG A 297 -7.19 -13.55 -8.02
N TYR A 298 -6.06 -12.86 -8.06
CA TYR A 298 -5.94 -11.61 -8.81
C TYR A 298 -6.00 -11.82 -10.33
N LEU A 299 -5.38 -12.88 -10.87
CA LEU A 299 -5.47 -13.21 -12.30
C LEU A 299 -6.90 -13.56 -12.72
N ILE A 300 -7.67 -14.25 -11.85
CA ILE A 300 -9.11 -14.50 -12.08
C ILE A 300 -9.87 -13.16 -12.10
N GLU A 301 -9.59 -12.27 -11.15
CA GLU A 301 -10.21 -10.93 -11.10
C GLU A 301 -9.93 -10.10 -12.36
N LEU A 302 -8.74 -10.24 -12.95
CA LEU A 302 -8.38 -9.61 -14.21
C LEU A 302 -8.96 -10.29 -15.45
N GLY A 303 -9.69 -11.41 -15.30
CA GLY A 303 -10.24 -12.18 -16.40
C GLY A 303 -9.18 -12.95 -17.22
N ILE A 304 -7.99 -13.16 -16.68
CA ILE A 304 -6.89 -13.90 -17.35
C ILE A 304 -7.15 -15.41 -17.23
N ASN A 305 -7.55 -15.86 -16.05
CA ASN A 305 -7.88 -17.27 -15.76
C ASN A 305 -9.37 -17.37 -15.42
N LYS A 306 -9.98 -18.55 -15.70
CA LYS A 306 -11.37 -18.85 -15.36
C LYS A 306 -11.46 -19.67 -14.07
#